data_f5a544fc2315b79fd8232b7d3ebd12b3
#
_entry.id   f5a544fc2315b79fd8232b7d3ebd12b3
#
_cell.length_a   1.000
_cell.length_b   1.000
_cell.length_c   1.000
_cell.angle_alpha   90.00
_cell.angle_beta   90.00
_cell.angle_gamma   90.00
#
_symmetry.space_group_name_H-M   'P 1'
#
loop_
_entity.id
_entity.type
_entity.pdbx_description
1 polymer ?
#
loop_
_entity_poly.entity_id
_entity_poly.type
_entity_poly.pdbx_seq_one_letter_code
_entity_poly.pdbx_strand_id
1 'polypeptide(L)'
;MTAYELPTSLNISGVDFSIRTDFRAIIDILIAMNDPELDEQAKAVVMLQILFEDWQSIPPEHLTEACQRACEFIDCGQSDDNPNRPKPRLMDWEQDGDMIVPAVNKVAGKEIRAVPYMHWWTFFGYFMGSGECLFNTVVGIRSKKAHGERLDKWEKKFYQENKNIIDIKTRLSDEEQAYKDKLNEMLNLK
;
A
#
# COMPACT_ATOMS: atom_id res chain seq x y z
N MET A 1 20.76 -7.33 -0.04
CA MET A 1 20.12 -7.68 1.26
C MET A 1 19.89 -9.18 1.28
N THR A 2 20.12 -9.85 2.39
CA THR A 2 19.85 -11.29 2.51
C THR A 2 18.43 -11.50 3.05
N ALA A 3 17.78 -12.60 2.67
CA ALA A 3 16.41 -12.92 3.12
C ALA A 3 16.29 -13.18 4.64
N TYR A 4 17.43 -13.27 5.33
CA TYR A 4 17.49 -13.59 6.76
C TYR A 4 17.84 -12.39 7.66
N GLU A 5 18.02 -11.21 7.08
CA GLU A 5 18.36 -10.00 7.81
C GLU A 5 17.25 -8.97 7.68
N LEU A 6 17.02 -8.25 8.77
CA LEU A 6 16.07 -7.13 8.80
C LEU A 6 16.86 -5.82 8.65
N PRO A 7 16.84 -5.17 7.49
CA PRO A 7 17.63 -3.96 7.28
C PRO A 7 17.11 -2.81 8.13
N THR A 8 18.04 -2.07 8.74
CA THR A 8 17.76 -0.87 9.54
C THR A 8 18.38 0.39 8.94
N SER A 9 19.14 0.22 7.87
CA SER A 9 19.73 1.30 7.07
C SER A 9 19.73 0.94 5.59
N LEU A 10 19.85 1.94 4.73
CA LEU A 10 20.01 1.77 3.28
C LEU A 10 21.31 2.41 2.84
N ASN A 11 22.08 1.68 2.02
CA ASN A 11 23.30 2.21 1.43
C ASN A 11 22.98 3.04 0.20
N ILE A 12 23.42 4.30 0.23
CA ILE A 12 23.25 5.26 -0.86
C ILE A 12 24.65 5.80 -1.18
N SER A 13 25.14 5.49 -2.38
CA SER A 13 26.46 5.91 -2.86
C SER A 13 27.60 5.64 -1.86
N GLY A 14 27.54 4.49 -1.18
CA GLY A 14 28.58 4.04 -0.23
C GLY A 14 28.40 4.56 1.19
N VAL A 15 27.37 5.34 1.50
CA VAL A 15 27.03 5.81 2.85
C VAL A 15 25.74 5.14 3.32
N ASP A 16 25.73 4.66 4.57
CA ASP A 16 24.57 4.02 5.18
C ASP A 16 23.70 5.07 5.91
N PHE A 17 22.44 5.16 5.51
CA PHE A 17 21.45 6.05 6.12
C PHE A 17 20.45 5.23 6.91
N SER A 18 20.24 5.60 8.18
CA SER A 18 19.25 4.97 9.06
C SER A 18 17.82 5.20 8.56
N ILE A 19 16.97 4.16 8.66
CA ILE A 19 15.59 4.20 8.24
C ILE A 19 14.61 3.82 9.36
N ARG A 20 13.40 4.35 9.28
CA ARG A 20 12.28 3.95 10.13
C ARG A 20 11.69 2.66 9.57
N THR A 21 11.81 1.59 10.33
CA THR A 21 11.43 0.25 9.89
C THR A 21 10.12 -0.27 10.50
N ASP A 22 9.47 0.52 11.38
CA ASP A 22 8.15 0.14 11.91
C ASP A 22 7.11 0.09 10.80
N PHE A 23 6.29 -0.96 10.77
CA PHE A 23 5.31 -1.18 9.71
C PHE A 23 4.33 -0.02 9.55
N ARG A 24 4.05 0.73 10.62
CA ARG A 24 3.11 1.87 10.57
C ARG A 24 3.65 2.98 9.67
N ALA A 25 4.95 3.29 9.80
CA ALA A 25 5.58 4.29 8.95
C ALA A 25 5.52 3.90 7.47
N ILE A 26 5.68 2.61 7.17
CA ILE A 26 5.60 2.14 5.78
C ILE A 26 4.15 2.13 5.25
N ILE A 27 3.19 1.79 6.10
CA ILE A 27 1.76 1.93 5.73
C ILE A 27 1.42 3.39 5.44
N ASP A 28 1.91 4.35 6.24
CA ASP A 28 1.71 5.78 6.00
C ASP A 28 2.27 6.21 4.64
N ILE A 29 3.46 5.71 4.26
CA ILE A 29 4.02 5.92 2.92
C ILE A 29 3.08 5.35 1.85
N LEU A 30 2.65 4.10 1.99
CA LEU A 30 1.80 3.42 1.00
C LEU A 30 0.42 4.09 0.85
N ILE A 31 -0.11 4.67 1.91
CA ILE A 31 -1.33 5.50 1.87
C ILE A 31 -1.05 6.80 1.09
N ALA A 32 0.05 7.50 1.40
CA ALA A 32 0.44 8.74 0.72
C ALA A 32 0.70 8.52 -0.78
N MET A 33 1.26 7.36 -1.18
CA MET A 33 1.43 7.03 -2.61
C MET A 33 0.10 6.97 -3.38
N ASN A 34 -1.02 6.73 -2.70
CA ASN A 34 -2.35 6.68 -3.28
C ASN A 34 -3.15 7.99 -3.11
N ASP A 35 -2.54 9.03 -2.56
CA ASP A 35 -3.18 10.33 -2.37
C ASP A 35 -3.23 11.10 -3.70
N PRO A 36 -4.43 11.44 -4.23
CA PRO A 36 -4.59 12.18 -5.47
C PRO A 36 -4.16 13.66 -5.35
N GLU A 37 -4.05 14.21 -4.13
CA GLU A 37 -3.57 15.59 -3.90
C GLU A 37 -2.06 15.71 -4.07
N LEU A 38 -1.33 14.60 -4.04
CA LEU A 38 0.12 14.60 -4.17
C LEU A 38 0.53 14.25 -5.61
N ASP A 39 1.32 15.13 -6.22
CA ASP A 39 2.00 14.80 -7.46
C ASP A 39 3.17 13.82 -7.21
N GLU A 40 3.76 13.29 -8.27
CA GLU A 40 4.83 12.28 -8.16
C GLU A 40 6.09 12.82 -7.43
N GLN A 41 6.35 14.12 -7.50
CA GLN A 41 7.48 14.73 -6.78
C GLN A 41 7.17 14.83 -5.30
N ALA A 42 5.97 15.30 -4.94
CA ALA A 42 5.52 15.36 -3.55
C ALA A 42 5.50 13.96 -2.91
N LYS A 43 5.01 12.95 -3.61
CA LYS A 43 5.04 11.55 -3.15
C LYS A 43 6.47 11.07 -2.86
N ALA A 44 7.42 11.34 -3.77
CA ALA A 44 8.81 10.97 -3.56
C ALA A 44 9.40 11.66 -2.31
N VAL A 45 9.13 12.95 -2.13
CA VAL A 45 9.58 13.70 -0.94
C VAL A 45 8.96 13.14 0.33
N VAL A 46 7.64 12.89 0.35
CA VAL A 46 6.94 12.30 1.50
C VAL A 46 7.52 10.93 1.86
N MET A 47 7.78 10.08 0.86
CA MET A 47 8.42 8.78 1.08
C MET A 47 9.78 8.93 1.76
N LEU A 48 10.65 9.82 1.25
CA LEU A 48 11.97 10.03 1.84
C LEU A 48 11.88 10.58 3.26
N GLN A 49 10.99 11.55 3.52
CA GLN A 49 10.78 12.15 4.83
C GLN A 49 10.27 11.15 5.88
N ILE A 50 9.37 10.27 5.49
CA ILE A 50 8.84 9.26 6.40
C ILE A 50 9.86 8.14 6.63
N LEU A 51 10.51 7.65 5.55
CA LEU A 51 11.39 6.49 5.65
C LEU A 51 12.73 6.81 6.32
N PHE A 52 13.45 7.83 5.87
CA PHE A 52 14.78 8.14 6.41
C PHE A 52 14.68 8.97 7.69
N GLU A 53 15.51 8.63 8.69
CA GLU A 53 15.54 9.41 9.94
C GLU A 53 16.07 10.81 9.72
N ASP A 54 17.07 10.97 8.86
CA ASP A 54 17.69 12.24 8.47
C ASP A 54 17.79 12.33 6.93
N TRP A 55 16.64 12.45 6.27
CA TRP A 55 16.59 12.54 4.80
C TRP A 55 17.28 13.79 4.24
N GLN A 56 17.37 14.87 5.04
CA GLN A 56 18.00 16.14 4.62
C GLN A 56 19.52 16.03 4.51
N SER A 57 20.12 15.04 5.14
CA SER A 57 21.56 14.77 5.02
C SER A 57 21.92 14.03 3.72
N ILE A 58 20.93 13.55 2.96
CA ILE A 58 21.16 12.91 1.67
C ILE A 58 21.47 13.99 0.63
N PRO A 59 22.64 13.95 -0.05
CA PRO A 59 22.97 14.91 -1.07
C PRO A 59 21.93 14.93 -2.21
N PRO A 60 21.58 16.10 -2.76
CA PRO A 60 20.55 16.21 -3.81
C PRO A 60 20.81 15.33 -5.03
N GLU A 61 22.07 15.13 -5.41
CA GLU A 61 22.50 14.27 -6.52
C GLU A 61 22.21 12.79 -6.28
N HIS A 62 21.99 12.36 -5.04
CA HIS A 62 21.72 10.98 -4.65
C HIS A 62 20.25 10.70 -4.31
N LEU A 63 19.35 11.71 -4.41
CA LEU A 63 17.93 11.52 -4.07
C LEU A 63 17.23 10.48 -4.96
N THR A 64 17.62 10.38 -6.24
CA THR A 64 17.06 9.36 -7.14
C THR A 64 17.44 7.95 -6.68
N GLU A 65 18.70 7.74 -6.29
CA GLU A 65 19.15 6.45 -5.73
C GLU A 65 18.44 6.17 -4.41
N ALA A 66 18.29 7.19 -3.54
CA ALA A 66 17.57 7.06 -2.29
C ALA A 66 16.12 6.61 -2.50
N CYS A 67 15.40 7.17 -3.48
CA CYS A 67 14.05 6.74 -3.86
C CYS A 67 14.04 5.28 -4.34
N GLN A 68 14.99 4.86 -5.16
CA GLN A 68 15.09 3.49 -5.64
C GLN A 68 15.31 2.51 -4.48
N ARG A 69 16.24 2.81 -3.57
CA ARG A 69 16.50 1.99 -2.39
C ARG A 69 15.31 1.95 -1.43
N ALA A 70 14.59 3.06 -1.30
CA ALA A 70 13.35 3.14 -0.53
C ALA A 70 12.29 2.18 -1.10
N CYS A 71 12.06 2.21 -2.42
CA CYS A 71 11.13 1.28 -3.08
C CYS A 71 11.56 -0.18 -2.89
N GLU A 72 12.85 -0.51 -3.08
CA GLU A 72 13.38 -1.87 -2.86
C GLU A 72 13.13 -2.36 -1.42
N PHE A 73 13.27 -1.47 -0.42
CA PHE A 73 12.99 -1.80 0.97
C PHE A 73 11.48 -2.02 1.21
N ILE A 74 10.63 -1.12 0.71
CA ILE A 74 9.16 -1.20 0.84
C ILE A 74 8.63 -2.47 0.19
N ASP A 75 9.18 -2.86 -0.96
CA ASP A 75 8.84 -4.10 -1.68
C ASP A 75 9.49 -5.35 -1.06
N CYS A 76 10.12 -5.24 0.11
CA CYS A 76 10.81 -6.34 0.80
C CYS A 76 11.88 -7.02 -0.07
N GLY A 77 12.53 -6.28 -0.97
CA GLY A 77 13.52 -6.81 -1.91
C GLY A 77 12.93 -7.67 -3.02
N GLN A 78 11.62 -7.68 -3.20
CA GLN A 78 10.96 -8.38 -4.32
C GLN A 78 11.08 -7.51 -5.56
N SER A 79 11.57 -8.06 -6.65
CA SER A 79 11.57 -7.40 -7.96
C SER A 79 10.30 -7.78 -8.73
N ASP A 80 9.72 -6.81 -9.41
CA ASP A 80 8.65 -7.11 -10.37
C ASP A 80 9.28 -7.55 -11.70
N ASP A 81 9.01 -8.78 -12.12
CA ASP A 81 9.53 -9.34 -13.39
C ASP A 81 9.01 -8.59 -14.62
N ASN A 82 7.93 -7.82 -14.48
CA ASN A 82 7.36 -7.04 -15.58
C ASN A 82 6.73 -5.72 -15.11
N PRO A 83 7.55 -4.71 -14.75
CA PRO A 83 7.09 -3.44 -14.20
C PRO A 83 6.21 -2.62 -15.17
N ASN A 84 6.30 -2.88 -16.48
CA ASN A 84 5.53 -2.17 -17.51
C ASN A 84 4.12 -2.73 -17.75
N ARG A 85 3.74 -3.84 -17.11
CA ARG A 85 2.40 -4.40 -17.25
C ARG A 85 1.44 -3.68 -16.29
N PRO A 86 0.41 -2.99 -16.80
CA PRO A 86 -0.60 -2.40 -15.93
C PRO A 86 -1.24 -3.47 -15.04
N LYS A 87 -1.09 -3.30 -13.73
CA LYS A 87 -1.73 -4.17 -12.75
C LYS A 87 -2.96 -3.48 -12.20
N PRO A 88 -4.12 -4.16 -12.15
CA PRO A 88 -5.29 -3.58 -11.53
C PRO A 88 -5.03 -3.36 -10.03
N ARG A 89 -5.54 -2.26 -9.49
CA ARG A 89 -5.51 -2.01 -8.05
C ARG A 89 -6.48 -2.97 -7.36
N LEU A 90 -5.95 -3.92 -6.60
CA LEU A 90 -6.73 -4.97 -5.94
C LEU A 90 -6.89 -4.75 -4.44
N MET A 91 -6.15 -3.79 -3.86
CA MET A 91 -6.20 -3.48 -2.43
C MET A 91 -5.96 -2.00 -2.18
N ASP A 92 -6.35 -1.56 -1.00
CA ASP A 92 -6.11 -0.22 -0.47
C ASP A 92 -5.74 -0.33 1.01
N TRP A 93 -4.55 0.16 1.40
CA TRP A 93 -4.07 0.01 2.77
C TRP A 93 -4.94 0.71 3.82
N GLU A 94 -5.61 1.80 3.47
CA GLU A 94 -6.51 2.50 4.37
C GLU A 94 -7.90 1.87 4.39
N GLN A 95 -8.53 1.66 3.22
CA GLN A 95 -9.86 1.08 3.14
C GLN A 95 -9.92 -0.34 3.69
N ASP A 96 -8.88 -1.14 3.44
CA ASP A 96 -8.86 -2.58 3.76
C ASP A 96 -8.25 -2.87 5.14
N GLY A 97 -7.82 -1.85 5.88
CA GLY A 97 -7.14 -1.99 7.17
C GLY A 97 -7.91 -2.86 8.16
N ASP A 98 -9.24 -2.72 8.22
CA ASP A 98 -10.10 -3.51 9.10
C ASP A 98 -10.14 -5.01 8.75
N MET A 99 -9.76 -5.39 7.53
CA MET A 99 -9.62 -6.79 7.09
C MET A 99 -8.17 -7.27 7.19
N ILE A 100 -7.21 -6.40 6.93
CA ILE A 100 -5.77 -6.71 6.97
C ILE A 100 -5.32 -6.98 8.40
N VAL A 101 -5.69 -6.12 9.36
CA VAL A 101 -5.27 -6.27 10.76
C VAL A 101 -5.66 -7.62 11.36
N PRO A 102 -6.93 -8.07 11.30
CA PRO A 102 -7.29 -9.40 11.79
C PRO A 102 -6.58 -10.54 11.06
N ALA A 103 -6.36 -10.41 9.74
CA ALA A 103 -5.65 -11.42 8.97
C ALA A 103 -4.18 -11.57 9.44
N VAL A 104 -3.50 -10.46 9.66
CA VAL A 104 -2.13 -10.44 10.20
C VAL A 104 -2.10 -10.91 11.67
N ASN A 105 -3.05 -10.48 12.51
CA ASN A 105 -3.15 -10.93 13.91
C ASN A 105 -3.27 -12.45 14.03
N LYS A 106 -4.04 -13.07 13.12
CA LYS A 106 -4.21 -14.53 13.07
C LYS A 106 -2.88 -15.26 12.90
N VAL A 107 -2.01 -14.74 12.01
CA VAL A 107 -0.69 -15.33 11.74
C VAL A 107 0.31 -14.98 12.82
N ALA A 108 0.32 -13.72 13.25
CA ALA A 108 1.23 -13.24 14.30
C ALA A 108 0.91 -13.81 15.69
N GLY A 109 -0.27 -14.36 15.92
CA GLY A 109 -0.73 -14.86 17.22
C GLY A 109 -0.89 -13.77 18.28
N LYS A 110 -1.00 -12.50 17.89
CA LYS A 110 -1.10 -11.34 18.78
C LYS A 110 -1.77 -10.15 18.10
N GLU A 111 -2.22 -9.18 18.90
CA GLU A 111 -2.72 -7.91 18.41
C GLU A 111 -1.56 -7.00 17.98
N ILE A 112 -1.37 -6.84 16.66
CA ILE A 112 -0.23 -6.09 16.10
C ILE A 112 -0.28 -4.59 16.42
N ARG A 113 -1.48 -4.03 16.63
CA ARG A 113 -1.64 -2.61 17.00
C ARG A 113 -1.16 -2.32 18.42
N ALA A 114 -1.15 -3.34 19.28
CA ALA A 114 -0.72 -3.22 20.68
C ALA A 114 0.79 -3.41 20.86
N VAL A 115 1.53 -3.87 19.84
CA VAL A 115 2.98 -4.01 19.97
C VAL A 115 3.66 -2.64 19.84
N PRO A 116 4.70 -2.35 20.64
CA PRO A 116 5.41 -1.06 20.58
C PRO A 116 6.17 -0.89 19.27
N TYR A 117 6.63 -1.97 18.66
CA TYR A 117 7.39 -2.00 17.42
C TYR A 117 7.23 -3.34 16.69
N MET A 118 7.15 -3.27 15.37
CA MET A 118 7.27 -4.43 14.49
C MET A 118 7.90 -3.98 13.18
N HIS A 119 9.00 -4.63 12.82
CA HIS A 119 9.68 -4.37 11.55
C HIS A 119 8.75 -4.63 10.37
N TRP A 120 8.79 -3.77 9.35
CA TRP A 120 7.97 -3.87 8.14
C TRP A 120 8.02 -5.24 7.47
N TRP A 121 9.22 -5.80 7.28
CA TRP A 121 9.38 -7.11 6.65
C TRP A 121 8.75 -8.24 7.46
N THR A 122 8.75 -8.15 8.78
CA THR A 122 8.05 -9.10 9.66
C THR A 122 6.54 -8.99 9.50
N PHE A 123 6.03 -7.76 9.51
CA PHE A 123 4.60 -7.50 9.25
C PHE A 123 4.19 -8.01 7.88
N PHE A 124 4.96 -7.68 6.84
CA PHE A 124 4.68 -8.10 5.48
C PHE A 124 4.73 -9.63 5.32
N GLY A 125 5.66 -10.30 6.00
CA GLY A 125 5.71 -11.75 6.06
C GLY A 125 4.44 -12.37 6.67
N TYR A 126 3.91 -11.81 7.76
CA TYR A 126 2.63 -12.23 8.34
C TYR A 126 1.45 -11.94 7.41
N PHE A 127 1.47 -10.78 6.75
CA PHE A 127 0.46 -10.39 5.77
C PHE A 127 0.41 -11.38 4.59
N MET A 128 1.55 -11.70 4.00
CA MET A 128 1.66 -12.68 2.90
C MET A 128 1.27 -14.09 3.35
N GLY A 129 1.55 -14.45 4.61
CA GLY A 129 1.19 -15.73 5.21
C GLY A 129 -0.27 -15.85 5.67
N SER A 130 -1.11 -14.83 5.47
CA SER A 130 -2.47 -14.76 6.03
C SER A 130 -3.44 -15.87 5.55
N GLY A 131 -3.14 -16.52 4.41
CA GLY A 131 -3.88 -17.67 3.89
C GLY A 131 -5.37 -17.34 3.65
N GLU A 132 -6.24 -18.31 3.91
CA GLU A 132 -7.69 -18.10 3.78
C GLU A 132 -8.22 -17.14 4.84
N CYS A 133 -8.68 -15.97 4.41
CA CYS A 133 -9.27 -14.93 5.26
C CYS A 133 -10.21 -14.03 4.42
N LEU A 134 -10.97 -13.18 5.10
CA LEU A 134 -11.90 -12.25 4.47
C LEU A 134 -11.19 -11.35 3.45
N PHE A 135 -10.02 -10.79 3.82
CA PHE A 135 -9.23 -9.94 2.93
C PHE A 135 -8.90 -10.65 1.61
N ASN A 136 -8.35 -11.87 1.66
CA ASN A 136 -7.98 -12.61 0.45
C ASN A 136 -9.20 -13.00 -0.39
N THR A 137 -10.36 -13.26 0.23
CA THR A 137 -11.63 -13.46 -0.47
C THR A 137 -12.04 -12.20 -1.24
N VAL A 138 -11.96 -11.04 -0.61
CA VAL A 138 -12.28 -9.74 -1.23
C VAL A 138 -11.33 -9.44 -2.39
N VAL A 139 -10.02 -9.63 -2.19
CA VAL A 139 -9.00 -9.47 -3.24
C VAL A 139 -9.24 -10.41 -4.42
N GLY A 140 -9.58 -11.67 -4.16
CA GLY A 140 -9.92 -12.65 -5.20
C GLY A 140 -11.11 -12.21 -6.05
N ILE A 141 -12.18 -11.70 -5.44
CA ILE A 141 -13.35 -11.18 -6.17
C ILE A 141 -12.99 -9.93 -6.97
N ARG A 142 -12.20 -9.01 -6.40
CA ARG A 142 -11.69 -7.83 -7.11
C ARG A 142 -10.86 -8.22 -8.34
N SER A 143 -9.98 -9.21 -8.18
CA SER A 143 -9.15 -9.73 -9.27
C SER A 143 -9.99 -10.27 -10.41
N LYS A 144 -10.96 -11.14 -10.12
CA LYS A 144 -11.87 -11.67 -11.13
C LYS A 144 -12.63 -10.57 -11.86
N LYS A 145 -13.16 -9.58 -11.12
CA LYS A 145 -13.85 -8.41 -11.71
C LYS A 145 -12.92 -7.61 -12.62
N ALA A 146 -11.70 -7.35 -12.19
CA ALA A 146 -10.73 -6.56 -12.95
C ALA A 146 -10.29 -7.25 -14.25
N HIS A 147 -10.26 -8.59 -14.26
CA HIS A 147 -9.93 -9.38 -15.44
C HIS A 147 -11.16 -9.78 -16.28
N GLY A 148 -12.37 -9.34 -15.90
CA GLY A 148 -13.60 -9.70 -16.62
C GLY A 148 -13.99 -11.18 -16.44
N GLU A 149 -13.46 -11.86 -15.43
CA GLU A 149 -13.76 -13.24 -15.13
C GLU A 149 -15.15 -13.39 -14.48
N ARG A 150 -15.76 -14.54 -14.69
CA ARG A 150 -17.09 -14.83 -14.17
C ARG A 150 -17.03 -15.21 -12.69
N LEU A 151 -17.73 -14.46 -11.85
CA LEU A 151 -17.94 -14.84 -10.45
C LEU A 151 -18.86 -16.06 -10.38
N ASP A 152 -18.57 -16.99 -9.47
CA ASP A 152 -19.46 -18.11 -9.16
C ASP A 152 -20.73 -17.67 -8.43
N LYS A 153 -21.62 -18.61 -8.11
CA LYS A 153 -22.92 -18.31 -7.46
C LYS A 153 -22.75 -17.71 -6.06
N TRP A 154 -21.78 -18.23 -5.31
CA TRP A 154 -21.49 -17.76 -3.95
C TRP A 154 -20.82 -16.38 -3.99
N GLU A 155 -19.80 -16.19 -4.82
CA GLU A 155 -19.10 -14.93 -4.99
C GLU A 155 -20.04 -13.80 -5.45
N LYS A 156 -20.99 -14.08 -6.34
CA LYS A 156 -22.01 -13.11 -6.75
C LYS A 156 -22.88 -12.67 -5.59
N LYS A 157 -23.37 -13.63 -4.79
CA LYS A 157 -24.18 -13.33 -3.62
C LYS A 157 -23.37 -12.52 -2.61
N PHE A 158 -22.15 -12.96 -2.30
CA PHE A 158 -21.26 -12.29 -1.38
C PHE A 158 -20.95 -10.85 -1.85
N TYR A 159 -20.68 -10.67 -3.14
CA TYR A 159 -20.46 -9.33 -3.72
C TYR A 159 -21.68 -8.43 -3.57
N GLN A 160 -22.89 -8.93 -3.83
CA GLN A 160 -24.11 -8.14 -3.69
C GLN A 160 -24.36 -7.67 -2.25
N GLU A 161 -24.05 -8.51 -1.28
CA GLU A 161 -24.24 -8.22 0.14
C GLU A 161 -23.11 -7.33 0.72
N ASN A 162 -21.93 -7.30 0.08
CA ASN A 162 -20.71 -6.69 0.63
C ASN A 162 -20.03 -5.69 -0.33
N LYS A 163 -20.79 -5.02 -1.20
CA LYS A 163 -20.24 -4.08 -2.18
C LYS A 163 -19.35 -3.01 -1.56
N ASN A 164 -19.76 -2.50 -0.39
CA ASN A 164 -19.07 -1.43 0.33
C ASN A 164 -17.63 -1.76 0.75
N ILE A 165 -17.34 -3.03 0.98
CA ILE A 165 -15.97 -3.49 1.32
C ILE A 165 -15.24 -4.07 0.10
N ILE A 166 -15.97 -4.52 -0.93
CA ILE A 166 -15.36 -5.12 -2.12
C ILE A 166 -14.95 -4.05 -3.14
N ASP A 167 -15.82 -3.08 -3.42
CA ASP A 167 -15.50 -2.06 -4.41
C ASP A 167 -14.49 -1.06 -3.81
N ILE A 168 -13.34 -0.92 -4.48
CA ILE A 168 -12.33 0.07 -4.07
C ILE A 168 -12.88 1.46 -4.38
N LYS A 169 -12.91 2.32 -3.38
CA LYS A 169 -13.32 3.71 -3.53
C LYS A 169 -12.26 4.47 -4.32
N THR A 170 -12.69 5.15 -5.37
CA THR A 170 -11.84 6.10 -6.06
C THR A 170 -11.74 7.35 -5.22
N ARG A 171 -10.53 7.70 -4.79
CA ARG A 171 -10.27 9.02 -4.22
C ARG A 171 -10.12 9.98 -5.37
N LEU A 172 -10.81 11.09 -5.26
CA LEU A 172 -10.71 12.21 -6.19
C LEU A 172 -10.00 13.34 -5.44
N SER A 173 -9.23 14.13 -6.16
CA SER A 173 -8.71 15.39 -5.62
C SER A 173 -9.86 16.35 -5.31
N ASP A 174 -9.62 17.35 -4.48
CA ASP A 174 -10.61 18.38 -4.18
C ASP A 174 -11.10 19.07 -5.47
N GLU A 175 -10.20 19.29 -6.43
CA GLU A 175 -10.54 19.86 -7.75
C GLU A 175 -11.43 18.91 -8.57
N GLU A 176 -11.09 17.63 -8.63
CA GLU A 176 -11.86 16.60 -9.32
C GLU A 176 -13.23 16.40 -8.67
N GLN A 177 -13.31 16.44 -7.34
CA GLN A 177 -14.56 16.34 -6.61
C GLN A 177 -15.45 17.55 -6.89
N ALA A 178 -14.91 18.76 -6.82
CA ALA A 178 -15.63 19.98 -7.14
C ALA A 178 -16.15 19.99 -8.60
N TYR A 179 -15.33 19.52 -9.55
CA TYR A 179 -15.74 19.37 -10.94
C TYR A 179 -16.87 18.36 -11.10
N LYS A 180 -16.78 17.21 -10.43
CA LYS A 180 -17.80 16.16 -10.43
C LYS A 180 -19.13 16.66 -9.84
N ASP A 181 -19.06 17.38 -8.73
CA ASP A 181 -20.24 17.94 -8.07
C ASP A 181 -20.94 18.98 -8.99
N LYS A 182 -20.15 19.86 -9.61
CA LYS A 182 -20.67 20.81 -10.60
C LYS A 182 -21.31 20.11 -11.81
N LEU A 183 -20.69 19.03 -12.30
CA LEU A 183 -21.24 18.24 -13.39
C LEU A 183 -22.58 17.57 -13.00
N ASN A 184 -22.65 17.01 -11.78
CA ASN A 184 -23.87 16.40 -11.25
C ASN A 184 -24.99 17.43 -11.10
N GLU A 185 -24.68 18.65 -10.64
CA GLU A 185 -25.65 19.75 -10.58
C GLU A 185 -26.16 20.11 -11.97
N MET A 186 -25.28 20.25 -12.97
CA MET A 186 -25.64 20.57 -14.34
C MET A 186 -26.53 19.49 -14.99
N LEU A 187 -26.31 18.23 -14.67
CA LEU A 187 -27.06 17.09 -15.20
C LEU A 187 -28.30 16.74 -14.37
N ASN A 188 -28.60 17.48 -13.28
CA ASN A 188 -29.68 17.19 -12.32
C ASN A 188 -29.66 15.74 -11.81
N LEU A 189 -28.46 15.14 -11.69
CA LEU A 189 -28.26 13.81 -11.14
C LEU A 189 -28.14 13.94 -9.62
N LYS A 190 -29.10 13.39 -8.87
CA LYS A 190 -29.06 13.27 -7.41
C LYS A 190 -28.46 11.94 -7.01
#